data_a72768f4bf11389d9d62ae8b2c5db948
#
_entry.id   a72768f4bf11389d9d62ae8b2c5db948
#
_cell.length_a   1.000
_cell.length_b   1.000
_cell.length_c   1.000
_cell.angle_alpha   90.00
_cell.angle_beta   90.00
_cell.angle_gamma   90.00
#
_symmetry.space_group_name_H-M   'P 1'
#
loop_
_entity.id
_entity.type
_entity.pdbx_description
1 polymer ?
#
loop_
_entity_poly.entity_id
_entity_poly.type
_entity_poly.pdbx_seq_one_letter_code
_entity_poly.pdbx_strand_id
1 'polypeptide(L)'
;MRILRYIAMATAIPAIAFAQETPTERESARGVVRKLDSLERSLDLPALVAKLTGPNAARDQVAARAKQLMDTELLALGDDITRHPEIGFEEKRSVQLLTDYLKKHDFTVQMGTPGLSTAFVARYNKNNGAPNLGVILEYDALRGTKGAFHGDQHSTQGPIGIAAAVAIAEYLTSAKIAGSVTVFGAPGEEMMPPNAKTMMFESKVFDGMDVLMRSHATSVTSRPAAGFGTCCMNIDGVKYTFTGAPAHQLTAWNGRNALTAVIHLFNNIDAIRSNIRPEARVQGVITEGGAAPNVVPDHTVADFYIRYPDEVYLAQLSKMVDDAARGAALATGTKVTIDHYGKDRDGIGVGALNEVAFGYMKKYGGTAVAPEPGKPQGYEETGSVSSAIPGVGFSAKTSNAPNHTYEMEQDALGAVGHQGFVVDAQAMAALLFDFATRADYRAVVKREFETIRALHAEYVDDLKKTYVVPKVPEP
;
A
#
# COMPACT_ATOMS: atom_id res chain seq x y z
N MET A 1 -28.80 7.69 -63.52
CA MET A 1 -27.63 6.94 -63.02
C MET A 1 -27.09 7.63 -61.78
N ARG A 2 -27.41 7.12 -60.60
CA ARG A 2 -26.90 7.61 -59.28
C ARG A 2 -25.82 6.64 -58.84
N ILE A 3 -24.58 7.13 -58.71
CA ILE A 3 -23.43 6.37 -58.23
C ILE A 3 -23.43 6.51 -56.70
N LEU A 4 -23.76 5.42 -55.97
CA LEU A 4 -23.55 5.31 -54.55
C LEU A 4 -22.03 5.15 -54.26
N ARG A 5 -21.45 6.11 -53.60
CA ARG A 5 -20.08 5.98 -53.01
C ARG A 5 -20.24 5.33 -51.61
N TYR A 6 -19.80 4.09 -51.47
CA TYR A 6 -19.59 3.47 -50.15
C TYR A 6 -18.33 4.09 -49.55
N ILE A 7 -18.49 4.85 -48.44
CA ILE A 7 -17.40 5.24 -47.55
C ILE A 7 -17.21 4.08 -46.60
N ALA A 8 -16.14 3.32 -46.78
CA ALA A 8 -15.67 2.36 -45.79
C ALA A 8 -15.10 3.12 -44.60
N MET A 9 -15.84 3.16 -43.49
CA MET A 9 -15.29 3.58 -42.19
C MET A 9 -14.34 2.49 -41.73
N ALA A 10 -13.04 2.72 -41.90
CA ALA A 10 -12.03 1.95 -41.21
C ALA A 10 -12.09 2.30 -39.72
N THR A 11 -12.66 1.43 -38.92
CA THR A 11 -12.55 1.48 -37.47
C THR A 11 -11.08 1.21 -37.14
N ALA A 12 -10.30 2.27 -36.86
CA ALA A 12 -8.99 2.15 -36.28
C ALA A 12 -9.20 1.57 -34.86
N ILE A 13 -8.99 0.28 -34.71
CA ILE A 13 -8.80 -0.35 -33.41
C ILE A 13 -7.53 0.32 -32.85
N PRO A 14 -7.58 1.01 -31.69
CA PRO A 14 -6.38 1.52 -31.09
C PRO A 14 -5.45 0.33 -30.85
N ALA A 15 -4.29 0.32 -31.50
CA ALA A 15 -3.22 -0.60 -31.15
C ALA A 15 -2.86 -0.28 -29.69
N ILE A 16 -3.34 -1.10 -28.76
CA ILE A 16 -2.85 -1.11 -27.40
C ILE A 16 -1.35 -1.38 -27.56
N ALA A 17 -0.52 -0.39 -27.24
CA ALA A 17 0.92 -0.57 -27.19
C ALA A 17 1.16 -1.57 -26.04
N PHE A 18 1.20 -2.84 -26.38
CA PHE A 18 1.72 -3.86 -25.48
C PHE A 18 3.16 -3.47 -25.18
N ALA A 19 3.48 -3.29 -23.90
CA ALA A 19 4.83 -3.17 -23.43
C ALA A 19 5.70 -4.26 -24.10
N GLN A 20 6.98 -3.98 -24.32
CA GLN A 20 7.90 -4.87 -25.04
C GLN A 20 8.27 -6.10 -24.18
N GLU A 21 7.27 -6.83 -23.70
CA GLU A 21 7.45 -8.11 -23.01
C GLU A 21 7.86 -9.19 -24.00
N THR A 22 8.74 -10.08 -23.57
CA THR A 22 9.08 -11.25 -24.38
C THR A 22 7.86 -12.17 -24.54
N PRO A 23 7.78 -12.98 -25.61
CA PRO A 23 6.70 -13.95 -25.76
C PRO A 23 6.54 -14.90 -24.56
N THR A 24 7.65 -15.26 -23.90
CA THR A 24 7.67 -16.15 -22.74
C THR A 24 7.07 -15.48 -21.50
N GLU A 25 7.39 -14.22 -21.24
CA GLU A 25 6.78 -13.43 -20.15
C GLU A 25 5.27 -13.32 -20.34
N ARG A 26 4.82 -13.01 -21.53
CA ARG A 26 3.39 -12.95 -21.85
C ARG A 26 2.68 -14.28 -21.67
N GLU A 27 3.34 -15.39 -21.97
CA GLU A 27 2.74 -16.72 -21.82
C GLU A 27 2.60 -17.10 -20.35
N SER A 28 3.62 -16.86 -19.51
CA SER A 28 3.54 -17.07 -18.06
C SER A 28 2.42 -16.23 -17.46
N ALA A 29 2.34 -14.94 -17.77
CA ALA A 29 1.28 -14.04 -17.33
C ALA A 29 -0.11 -14.53 -17.75
N ARG A 30 -0.28 -14.93 -19.04
CA ARG A 30 -1.56 -15.45 -19.54
C ARG A 30 -1.96 -16.77 -18.86
N GLY A 31 -1.00 -17.63 -18.56
CA GLY A 31 -1.23 -18.89 -17.82
C GLY A 31 -1.86 -18.62 -16.46
N VAL A 32 -1.28 -17.72 -15.71
CA VAL A 32 -1.78 -17.32 -14.38
C VAL A 32 -3.12 -16.62 -14.46
N VAL A 33 -3.29 -15.63 -15.37
CA VAL A 33 -4.58 -14.94 -15.58
C VAL A 33 -5.71 -15.92 -15.87
N ARG A 34 -5.52 -16.91 -16.78
CA ARG A 34 -6.53 -17.93 -17.03
C ARG A 34 -6.91 -18.75 -15.79
N LYS A 35 -5.95 -19.05 -14.92
CA LYS A 35 -6.21 -19.77 -13.67
C LYS A 35 -6.97 -18.90 -12.67
N LEU A 36 -6.63 -17.62 -12.55
CA LEU A 36 -7.36 -16.65 -11.72
C LEU A 36 -8.80 -16.50 -12.21
N ASP A 37 -9.02 -16.28 -13.51
CA ASP A 37 -10.37 -16.21 -14.09
C ASP A 37 -11.19 -17.47 -13.84
N SER A 38 -10.56 -18.64 -13.86
CA SER A 38 -11.22 -19.92 -13.55
C SER A 38 -11.61 -20.02 -12.07
N LEU A 39 -10.74 -19.56 -11.18
CA LEU A 39 -10.99 -19.48 -9.74
C LEU A 39 -12.18 -18.57 -9.46
N GLU A 40 -12.17 -17.33 -9.96
CA GLU A 40 -13.23 -16.35 -9.76
C GLU A 40 -14.59 -16.86 -10.24
N ARG A 41 -14.64 -17.46 -11.44
CA ARG A 41 -15.88 -18.10 -11.94
C ARG A 41 -16.38 -19.23 -11.06
N SER A 42 -15.48 -19.95 -10.38
CA SER A 42 -15.85 -21.06 -9.47
C SER A 42 -16.44 -20.58 -8.14
N LEU A 43 -16.22 -19.32 -7.75
CA LEU A 43 -16.63 -18.76 -6.47
C LEU A 43 -18.07 -18.19 -6.48
N ASP A 44 -18.64 -17.93 -7.67
CA ASP A 44 -19.93 -17.25 -7.82
C ASP A 44 -20.04 -16.00 -6.93
N LEU A 45 -19.08 -15.08 -7.09
CA LEU A 45 -19.01 -13.87 -6.29
C LEU A 45 -20.30 -13.04 -6.30
N PRO A 46 -21.04 -12.89 -7.42
CA PRO A 46 -22.33 -12.18 -7.40
C PRO A 46 -23.36 -12.81 -6.45
N ALA A 47 -23.46 -14.14 -6.42
CA ALA A 47 -24.38 -14.83 -5.49
C ALA A 47 -23.90 -14.68 -4.04
N LEU A 48 -22.59 -14.74 -3.79
CA LEU A 48 -22.01 -14.49 -2.47
C LEU A 48 -22.33 -13.07 -1.97
N VAL A 49 -22.12 -12.05 -2.80
CA VAL A 49 -22.45 -10.65 -2.47
C VAL A 49 -23.93 -10.49 -2.18
N ALA A 50 -24.81 -11.01 -3.04
CA ALA A 50 -26.27 -10.93 -2.83
C ALA A 50 -26.70 -11.60 -1.51
N LYS A 51 -26.11 -12.76 -1.18
CA LYS A 51 -26.36 -13.49 0.08
C LYS A 51 -25.91 -12.68 1.29
N LEU A 52 -24.71 -12.10 1.25
CA LEU A 52 -24.13 -11.39 2.39
C LEU A 52 -24.78 -10.00 2.56
N THR A 53 -24.99 -9.23 1.51
CA THR A 53 -25.59 -7.89 1.60
C THR A 53 -27.12 -7.89 1.79
N GLY A 54 -27.76 -9.06 1.70
CA GLY A 54 -29.18 -9.25 1.97
C GLY A 54 -29.57 -8.87 3.42
N PRO A 55 -30.87 -8.89 3.78
CA PRO A 55 -31.33 -8.50 5.11
C PRO A 55 -30.72 -9.35 6.23
N ASN A 56 -30.18 -8.69 7.27
CA ASN A 56 -29.66 -9.31 8.49
C ASN A 56 -29.70 -8.30 9.65
N ALA A 57 -30.67 -8.43 10.53
CA ALA A 57 -30.90 -7.45 11.61
C ALA A 57 -29.69 -7.27 12.54
N ALA A 58 -28.98 -8.34 12.87
CA ALA A 58 -27.82 -8.27 13.80
C ALA A 58 -26.65 -7.53 13.13
N ARG A 59 -26.34 -7.84 11.88
CA ARG A 59 -25.31 -7.12 11.11
C ARG A 59 -25.67 -5.64 10.93
N ASP A 60 -26.94 -5.38 10.57
CA ASP A 60 -27.42 -4.01 10.35
C ASP A 60 -27.38 -3.19 11.66
N GLN A 61 -27.56 -3.84 12.83
CA GLN A 61 -27.36 -3.23 14.16
C GLN A 61 -25.86 -2.87 14.39
N VAL A 62 -24.92 -3.74 14.02
CA VAL A 62 -23.47 -3.45 14.14
C VAL A 62 -23.08 -2.28 13.25
N ALA A 63 -23.54 -2.27 11.99
CA ALA A 63 -23.30 -1.15 11.07
C ALA A 63 -23.93 0.17 11.59
N ALA A 64 -25.13 0.11 12.14
CA ALA A 64 -25.79 1.27 12.76
C ALA A 64 -25.02 1.79 13.97
N ARG A 65 -24.41 0.91 14.78
CA ARG A 65 -23.54 1.32 15.90
C ARG A 65 -22.28 2.02 15.42
N ALA A 66 -21.63 1.51 14.37
CA ALA A 66 -20.48 2.18 13.76
C ALA A 66 -20.87 3.59 13.25
N LYS A 67 -22.01 3.72 12.56
CA LYS A 67 -22.53 5.03 12.15
C LYS A 67 -22.79 5.95 13.34
N GLN A 68 -23.39 5.46 14.39
CA GLN A 68 -23.66 6.27 15.60
C GLN A 68 -22.36 6.83 16.18
N LEU A 69 -21.31 5.99 16.33
CA LEU A 69 -20.00 6.42 16.83
C LEU A 69 -19.38 7.49 15.92
N MET A 70 -19.49 7.32 14.59
CA MET A 70 -19.04 8.33 13.64
C MET A 70 -19.78 9.65 13.84
N ASP A 71 -21.12 9.64 13.81
CA ASP A 71 -21.95 10.84 13.85
C ASP A 71 -21.81 11.63 15.17
N THR A 72 -21.58 10.94 16.30
CA THR A 72 -21.59 11.57 17.62
C THR A 72 -20.20 11.97 18.14
N GLU A 73 -19.13 11.31 17.68
CA GLU A 73 -17.82 11.46 18.29
C GLU A 73 -16.66 11.44 17.27
N LEU A 74 -16.64 10.46 16.36
CA LEU A 74 -15.43 10.15 15.60
C LEU A 74 -15.23 11.05 14.37
N LEU A 75 -16.29 11.61 13.77
CA LEU A 75 -16.12 12.64 12.73
C LEU A 75 -15.42 13.87 13.30
N ALA A 76 -15.85 14.33 14.50
CA ALA A 76 -15.20 15.47 15.15
C ALA A 76 -13.73 15.19 15.52
N LEU A 77 -13.40 13.94 15.90
CA LEU A 77 -12.02 13.53 16.17
C LEU A 77 -11.18 13.55 14.87
N GLY A 78 -11.71 13.04 13.76
CA GLY A 78 -11.06 13.08 12.44
C GLY A 78 -10.83 14.52 11.96
N ASP A 79 -11.84 15.37 12.10
CA ASP A 79 -11.75 16.81 11.83
C ASP A 79 -10.65 17.50 12.63
N ASP A 80 -10.52 17.13 13.90
CA ASP A 80 -9.48 17.69 14.77
C ASP A 80 -8.08 17.23 14.33
N ILE A 81 -7.88 15.96 13.97
CA ILE A 81 -6.61 15.48 13.41
C ILE A 81 -6.32 16.21 12.09
N THR A 82 -7.31 16.34 11.20
CA THR A 82 -7.15 17.04 9.91
C THR A 82 -6.66 18.47 10.08
N ARG A 83 -7.16 19.18 11.10
CA ARG A 83 -6.76 20.59 11.40
C ARG A 83 -5.39 20.70 12.08
N HIS A 84 -4.81 19.60 12.54
CA HIS A 84 -3.52 19.56 13.22
C HIS A 84 -2.62 18.49 12.61
N PRO A 85 -2.24 18.63 11.32
CA PRO A 85 -1.51 17.62 10.59
C PRO A 85 -0.10 17.42 11.16
N GLU A 86 0.26 16.16 11.40
CA GLU A 86 1.57 15.73 11.86
C GLU A 86 2.22 14.84 10.79
N ILE A 87 3.46 15.13 10.43
CA ILE A 87 4.19 14.35 9.41
C ILE A 87 4.59 12.97 9.97
N GLY A 88 4.83 12.04 9.06
CA GLY A 88 5.17 10.66 9.41
C GLY A 88 6.29 10.53 10.42
N PHE A 89 6.11 9.61 11.36
CA PHE A 89 6.92 9.31 12.54
C PHE A 89 6.93 10.39 13.65
N GLU A 90 6.17 11.47 13.48
CA GLU A 90 6.02 12.56 14.47
C GLU A 90 4.58 12.70 14.98
N GLU A 91 3.69 11.75 14.70
CA GLU A 91 2.22 11.77 14.90
C GLU A 91 1.81 11.59 16.37
N LYS A 92 2.42 12.32 17.29
CA LYS A 92 2.23 12.15 18.75
C LYS A 92 0.83 12.51 19.23
N ARG A 93 0.29 13.62 18.70
CA ARG A 93 -1.03 14.10 19.06
C ARG A 93 -2.14 13.21 18.51
N SER A 94 -2.04 12.85 17.22
CA SER A 94 -2.99 11.97 16.54
C SER A 94 -3.07 10.61 17.24
N VAL A 95 -1.94 9.99 17.53
CA VAL A 95 -1.87 8.73 18.27
C VAL A 95 -2.46 8.83 19.66
N GLN A 96 -2.18 9.92 20.38
CA GLN A 96 -2.75 10.13 21.73
C GLN A 96 -4.28 10.16 21.69
N LEU A 97 -4.87 10.91 20.74
CA LEU A 97 -6.32 11.01 20.57
C LEU A 97 -6.96 9.66 20.26
N LEU A 98 -6.39 8.93 19.28
CA LEU A 98 -6.89 7.62 18.84
C LEU A 98 -6.79 6.58 19.96
N THR A 99 -5.65 6.53 20.65
CA THR A 99 -5.43 5.55 21.73
C THR A 99 -6.23 5.86 22.98
N ASP A 100 -6.45 7.12 23.33
CA ASP A 100 -7.31 7.50 24.45
C ASP A 100 -8.77 7.17 24.16
N TYR A 101 -9.22 7.32 22.91
CA TYR A 101 -10.56 6.87 22.53
C TYR A 101 -10.71 5.34 22.64
N LEU A 102 -9.74 4.57 22.15
CA LEU A 102 -9.74 3.11 22.26
C LEU A 102 -9.76 2.63 23.73
N LYS A 103 -8.98 3.26 24.62
CA LYS A 103 -8.98 2.94 26.07
C LYS A 103 -10.35 3.16 26.71
N LYS A 104 -11.09 4.20 26.31
CA LYS A 104 -12.47 4.44 26.80
C LYS A 104 -13.45 3.35 26.39
N HIS A 105 -13.13 2.62 25.30
CA HIS A 105 -13.92 1.50 24.77
C HIS A 105 -13.31 0.12 25.07
N ASP A 106 -12.66 -0.02 26.23
CA ASP A 106 -12.16 -1.30 26.77
C ASP A 106 -11.03 -1.95 25.95
N PHE A 107 -10.24 -1.17 25.19
CA PHE A 107 -9.02 -1.68 24.56
C PHE A 107 -7.81 -1.45 25.46
N THR A 108 -6.95 -2.47 25.58
CA THR A 108 -5.59 -2.31 26.12
C THR A 108 -4.67 -1.89 24.99
N VAL A 109 -3.97 -0.79 25.18
CA VAL A 109 -3.07 -0.20 24.19
C VAL A 109 -1.63 -0.44 24.59
N GLN A 110 -0.87 -1.02 23.69
CA GLN A 110 0.59 -1.11 23.72
C GLN A 110 1.14 -0.07 22.74
N MET A 111 1.91 0.89 23.24
CA MET A 111 2.58 1.91 22.44
C MET A 111 3.93 1.41 21.93
N GLY A 112 4.27 1.80 20.72
CA GLY A 112 5.54 1.49 20.06
C GLY A 112 5.61 0.06 19.54
N THR A 113 6.30 -0.09 18.41
CA THR A 113 6.79 -1.36 17.87
C THR A 113 8.27 -1.17 17.52
N PRO A 114 9.06 -2.22 17.25
CA PRO A 114 10.47 -2.06 16.94
C PRO A 114 10.72 -1.00 15.85
N GLY A 115 11.48 0.03 16.19
CA GLY A 115 11.82 1.15 15.30
C GLY A 115 10.72 2.21 15.09
N LEU A 116 9.51 2.05 15.63
CA LEU A 116 8.36 2.91 15.39
C LEU A 116 7.73 3.35 16.71
N SER A 117 8.12 4.52 17.22
CA SER A 117 7.66 5.03 18.53
C SER A 117 6.19 5.49 18.54
N THR A 118 5.66 5.93 17.40
CA THR A 118 4.27 6.37 17.23
C THR A 118 3.33 5.26 16.73
N ALA A 119 3.84 4.04 16.47
CA ALA A 119 2.99 2.88 16.24
C ALA A 119 2.28 2.43 17.52
N PHE A 120 1.15 1.74 17.38
CA PHE A 120 0.48 1.12 18.51
C PHE A 120 -0.25 -0.17 18.13
N VAL A 121 -0.50 -1.01 19.14
CA VAL A 121 -1.39 -2.19 19.04
C VAL A 121 -2.42 -2.10 20.16
N ALA A 122 -3.69 -2.07 19.81
CA ALA A 122 -4.79 -2.01 20.76
C ALA A 122 -5.65 -3.28 20.67
N ARG A 123 -5.78 -4.02 21.76
CA ARG A 123 -6.56 -5.27 21.83
C ARG A 123 -7.77 -5.08 22.73
N TYR A 124 -8.93 -5.52 22.25
CA TYR A 124 -10.15 -5.48 23.04
C TYR A 124 -10.12 -6.50 24.17
N ASN A 125 -10.49 -6.07 25.39
CA ASN A 125 -10.25 -6.85 26.62
C ASN A 125 -11.37 -7.81 27.00
N LYS A 126 -12.60 -7.57 26.52
CA LYS A 126 -13.80 -8.27 27.01
C LYS A 126 -14.20 -9.48 26.20
N ASN A 127 -13.47 -9.77 25.11
CA ASN A 127 -13.71 -10.94 24.27
C ASN A 127 -12.39 -11.46 23.69
N ASN A 128 -12.33 -12.75 23.38
CA ASN A 128 -11.17 -13.39 22.80
C ASN A 128 -11.57 -14.64 21.98
N GLY A 129 -10.56 -15.30 21.43
CA GLY A 129 -10.74 -16.50 20.59
C GLY A 129 -10.77 -16.16 19.10
N ALA A 130 -10.90 -17.20 18.30
CA ALA A 130 -10.97 -17.07 16.84
C ALA A 130 -12.42 -16.78 16.37
N PRO A 131 -12.58 -16.06 15.26
CA PRO A 131 -11.53 -15.50 14.41
C PRO A 131 -10.86 -14.26 15.02
N ASN A 132 -9.61 -14.01 14.63
CA ASN A 132 -8.84 -12.85 14.99
C ASN A 132 -9.01 -11.76 13.95
N LEU A 133 -9.73 -10.70 14.29
CA LEU A 133 -10.07 -9.59 13.41
C LEU A 133 -9.11 -8.43 13.66
N GLY A 134 -8.49 -7.91 12.59
CA GLY A 134 -7.60 -6.77 12.69
C GLY A 134 -8.04 -5.60 11.82
N VAL A 135 -7.78 -4.38 12.32
CA VAL A 135 -7.99 -3.13 11.58
C VAL A 135 -6.70 -2.33 11.61
N ILE A 136 -6.22 -1.91 10.44
CA ILE A 136 -5.03 -1.07 10.28
C ILE A 136 -5.48 0.38 10.12
N LEU A 137 -4.80 1.29 10.81
CA LEU A 137 -5.03 2.74 10.77
C LEU A 137 -3.74 3.45 10.40
N GLU A 138 -3.82 4.40 9.51
CA GLU A 138 -2.79 5.40 9.23
C GLU A 138 -3.28 6.76 9.75
N TYR A 139 -2.36 7.69 10.04
CA TYR A 139 -2.73 8.98 10.65
C TYR A 139 -1.70 10.08 10.39
N ASP A 140 -0.73 9.86 9.53
CA ASP A 140 0.29 10.84 9.14
C ASP A 140 -0.20 11.78 8.04
N ALA A 141 0.53 12.87 7.87
CA ALA A 141 0.27 13.91 6.89
C ALA A 141 1.43 14.04 5.90
N LEU A 142 1.11 14.47 4.68
CA LEU A 142 2.06 14.84 3.64
C LEU A 142 2.85 16.09 4.00
N ARG A 143 4.09 16.17 3.49
CA ARG A 143 4.87 17.42 3.46
C ARG A 143 4.46 18.25 2.26
N GLY A 144 3.87 19.41 2.49
CA GLY A 144 3.49 20.35 1.45
C GLY A 144 4.31 21.64 1.46
N THR A 145 4.22 22.42 0.39
CA THR A 145 4.88 23.72 0.28
C THR A 145 4.32 24.77 1.24
N LYS A 146 3.10 24.56 1.74
CA LYS A 146 2.41 25.44 2.71
C LYS A 146 2.46 24.87 4.15
N GLY A 147 3.19 23.82 4.40
CA GLY A 147 3.22 23.06 5.65
C GLY A 147 2.69 21.64 5.48
N ALA A 148 2.59 20.89 6.59
CA ALA A 148 1.99 19.58 6.58
C ALA A 148 0.48 19.66 6.23
N PHE A 149 -0.07 18.65 5.54
CA PHE A 149 -1.49 18.59 5.16
C PHE A 149 -1.95 17.15 4.92
N HIS A 150 -3.22 16.85 5.19
CA HIS A 150 -3.80 15.52 5.01
C HIS A 150 -4.35 15.31 3.59
N GLY A 151 -3.47 15.34 2.59
CA GLY A 151 -3.82 15.18 1.17
C GLY A 151 -4.33 13.79 0.79
N ASP A 152 -4.15 12.78 1.66
CA ASP A 152 -4.71 11.43 1.53
C ASP A 152 -5.69 11.08 2.65
N GLN A 153 -6.11 12.09 3.43
CA GLN A 153 -7.12 11.97 4.48
C GLN A 153 -6.82 10.86 5.51
N HIS A 154 -5.54 10.53 5.79
CA HIS A 154 -5.17 9.56 6.81
C HIS A 154 -5.69 9.96 8.20
N SER A 155 -5.94 11.25 8.43
CA SER A 155 -6.64 11.77 9.62
C SER A 155 -7.95 11.07 9.95
N THR A 156 -8.60 10.47 8.95
CA THR A 156 -9.94 9.89 9.08
C THR A 156 -9.94 8.35 9.12
N GLN A 157 -8.84 7.70 8.74
CA GLN A 157 -8.72 6.24 8.81
C GLN A 157 -8.86 5.72 10.26
N GLY A 158 -8.26 6.43 11.23
CA GLY A 158 -8.41 6.15 12.65
C GLY A 158 -9.88 6.13 13.08
N PRO A 159 -10.63 7.23 12.94
CA PRO A 159 -12.05 7.30 13.18
C PRO A 159 -12.88 6.18 12.55
N ILE A 160 -12.69 5.92 11.26
CA ILE A 160 -13.42 4.88 10.50
C ILE A 160 -13.16 3.49 11.09
N GLY A 161 -11.88 3.12 11.21
CA GLY A 161 -11.49 1.79 11.68
C GLY A 161 -11.86 1.56 13.15
N ILE A 162 -11.75 2.58 14.01
CA ILE A 162 -12.16 2.51 15.43
C ILE A 162 -13.67 2.34 15.53
N ALA A 163 -14.47 3.06 14.75
CA ALA A 163 -15.93 2.88 14.73
C ALA A 163 -16.32 1.44 14.44
N ALA A 164 -15.72 0.85 13.40
CA ALA A 164 -15.99 -0.53 13.02
C ALA A 164 -15.49 -1.53 14.08
N ALA A 165 -14.28 -1.35 14.61
CA ALA A 165 -13.67 -2.22 15.61
C ALA A 165 -14.47 -2.22 16.94
N VAL A 166 -14.88 -1.05 17.42
CA VAL A 166 -15.69 -0.93 18.65
C VAL A 166 -17.07 -1.57 18.45
N ALA A 167 -17.74 -1.27 17.33
CA ALA A 167 -19.07 -1.80 17.06
C ALA A 167 -19.11 -3.34 17.02
N ILE A 168 -18.14 -3.97 16.34
CA ILE A 168 -18.07 -5.44 16.29
C ILE A 168 -17.66 -6.04 17.64
N ALA A 169 -16.72 -5.42 18.37
CA ALA A 169 -16.26 -5.90 19.67
C ALA A 169 -17.38 -5.89 20.72
N GLU A 170 -18.16 -4.81 20.79
CA GLU A 170 -19.34 -4.69 21.64
C GLU A 170 -20.39 -5.76 21.28
N TYR A 171 -20.64 -5.99 19.99
CA TYR A 171 -21.61 -6.99 19.54
C TYR A 171 -21.18 -8.40 19.92
N LEU A 172 -19.94 -8.81 19.60
CA LEU A 172 -19.44 -10.15 19.91
C LEU A 172 -19.53 -10.45 21.42
N THR A 173 -19.22 -9.47 22.24
CA THR A 173 -19.32 -9.59 23.70
C THR A 173 -20.77 -9.76 24.15
N SER A 174 -21.67 -8.91 23.67
CA SER A 174 -23.10 -8.96 24.07
C SER A 174 -23.79 -10.24 23.59
N ALA A 175 -23.44 -10.70 22.40
CA ALA A 175 -23.95 -11.94 21.80
C ALA A 175 -23.24 -13.21 22.32
N LYS A 176 -22.17 -13.07 23.13
CA LYS A 176 -21.33 -14.18 23.63
C LYS A 176 -20.75 -15.03 22.50
N ILE A 177 -20.35 -14.39 21.42
CA ILE A 177 -19.69 -15.02 20.27
C ILE A 177 -18.19 -14.83 20.44
N ALA A 178 -17.42 -15.92 20.34
CA ALA A 178 -15.95 -15.84 20.37
C ALA A 178 -15.42 -15.05 19.17
N GLY A 179 -14.35 -14.29 19.39
CA GLY A 179 -13.64 -13.51 18.40
C GLY A 179 -12.77 -12.45 19.07
N SER A 180 -11.55 -12.26 18.59
CA SER A 180 -10.70 -11.17 19.07
C SER A 180 -10.72 -10.00 18.08
N VAL A 181 -10.61 -8.77 18.61
CA VAL A 181 -10.53 -7.54 17.79
C VAL A 181 -9.28 -6.79 18.19
N THR A 182 -8.43 -6.51 17.21
CA THR A 182 -7.18 -5.78 17.36
C THR A 182 -7.13 -4.60 16.39
N VAL A 183 -6.72 -3.44 16.86
CA VAL A 183 -6.47 -2.24 16.07
C VAL A 183 -4.98 -1.98 16.05
N PHE A 184 -4.43 -1.77 14.86
CA PHE A 184 -3.02 -1.53 14.60
C PHE A 184 -2.84 -0.11 14.07
N GLY A 185 -2.10 0.72 14.77
CA GLY A 185 -1.70 2.05 14.30
C GLY A 185 -0.37 1.96 13.58
N ALA A 186 -0.37 2.26 12.29
CA ALA A 186 0.79 2.28 11.41
C ALA A 186 1.15 3.72 11.04
N PRO A 187 2.25 4.28 11.59
CA PRO A 187 2.69 5.66 11.31
C PRO A 187 3.43 5.77 9.99
N GLY A 188 3.58 7.00 9.49
CA GLY A 188 4.56 7.34 8.47
C GLY A 188 4.36 6.67 7.12
N GLU A 189 3.13 6.45 6.69
CA GLU A 189 2.84 5.86 5.38
C GLU A 189 3.40 6.73 4.25
N GLU A 190 3.24 8.05 4.33
CA GLU A 190 3.70 9.04 3.36
C GLU A 190 5.23 9.24 3.34
N MET A 191 5.94 8.56 4.21
CA MET A 191 7.40 8.60 4.30
C MET A 191 8.06 7.39 3.62
N MET A 192 7.32 6.64 2.82
CA MET A 192 7.80 5.44 2.12
C MET A 192 8.97 5.68 1.17
N PRO A 193 9.86 4.67 0.99
CA PRO A 193 10.25 3.71 1.99
C PRO A 193 11.15 4.33 3.07
N PRO A 194 11.32 3.75 4.27
CA PRO A 194 10.76 2.49 4.73
C PRO A 194 9.29 2.64 5.12
N ASN A 195 8.48 1.60 4.86
CA ASN A 195 7.08 1.60 5.25
C ASN A 195 6.87 0.96 6.62
N ALA A 196 6.12 1.64 7.48
CA ALA A 196 5.84 1.16 8.82
C ALA A 196 5.14 -0.20 8.82
N LYS A 197 4.21 -0.45 7.90
CA LYS A 197 3.49 -1.73 7.79
C LYS A 197 4.45 -2.88 7.48
N THR A 198 5.43 -2.68 6.60
CA THR A 198 6.50 -3.66 6.34
C THR A 198 7.35 -3.91 7.59
N MET A 199 7.77 -2.85 8.31
CA MET A 199 8.56 -2.98 9.56
C MET A 199 7.77 -3.70 10.65
N MET A 200 6.47 -3.39 10.81
CA MET A 200 5.58 -4.08 11.75
C MET A 200 5.39 -5.55 11.36
N PHE A 201 5.25 -5.86 10.07
CA PHE A 201 5.13 -7.22 9.58
C PHE A 201 6.40 -8.05 9.84
N GLU A 202 7.57 -7.51 9.53
CA GLU A 202 8.86 -8.16 9.79
C GLU A 202 9.10 -8.37 11.30
N SER A 203 8.55 -7.47 12.13
CA SER A 203 8.55 -7.60 13.59
C SER A 203 7.41 -8.48 14.14
N LYS A 204 6.66 -9.17 13.27
CA LYS A 204 5.58 -10.12 13.63
C LYS A 204 4.41 -9.48 14.39
N VAL A 205 4.19 -8.18 14.21
CA VAL A 205 3.12 -7.45 14.91
C VAL A 205 1.73 -7.95 14.50
N PHE A 206 1.57 -8.39 13.25
CA PHE A 206 0.31 -8.91 12.69
C PHE A 206 0.11 -10.42 12.84
N ASP A 207 1.04 -11.12 13.50
CA ASP A 207 0.97 -12.59 13.62
C ASP A 207 -0.34 -13.03 14.27
N GLY A 208 -0.93 -14.07 13.69
CA GLY A 208 -2.15 -14.70 14.21
C GLY A 208 -3.45 -14.02 13.76
N MET A 209 -3.42 -12.98 12.94
CA MET A 209 -4.64 -12.38 12.37
C MET A 209 -5.23 -13.27 11.27
N ASP A 210 -6.56 -13.46 11.30
CA ASP A 210 -7.30 -14.20 10.27
C ASP A 210 -7.74 -13.30 9.11
N VAL A 211 -7.90 -12.01 9.38
CA VAL A 211 -8.24 -10.98 8.39
C VAL A 211 -7.78 -9.60 8.87
N LEU A 212 -7.38 -8.75 7.92
CA LEU A 212 -7.07 -7.34 8.17
C LEU A 212 -7.91 -6.45 7.28
N MET A 213 -8.36 -5.32 7.81
CA MET A 213 -9.16 -4.34 7.10
C MET A 213 -8.60 -2.94 7.32
N ARG A 214 -8.70 -2.09 6.31
CA ARG A 214 -8.41 -0.65 6.42
C ARG A 214 -9.33 0.16 5.53
N SER A 215 -9.37 1.47 5.69
CA SER A 215 -10.01 2.42 4.76
C SER A 215 -8.95 3.27 4.08
N HIS A 216 -9.24 3.75 2.87
CA HIS A 216 -8.41 4.75 2.20
C HIS A 216 -9.26 5.72 1.39
N ALA A 217 -8.87 6.99 1.42
CA ALA A 217 -9.56 8.07 0.73
C ALA A 217 -9.51 7.91 -0.79
N THR A 218 -10.59 8.33 -1.46
CA THR A 218 -10.69 8.29 -2.93
C THR A 218 -11.73 9.28 -3.46
N SER A 219 -11.58 9.65 -4.72
CA SER A 219 -12.57 10.47 -5.43
C SER A 219 -13.72 9.68 -6.07
N VAL A 220 -13.66 8.36 -6.07
CA VAL A 220 -14.72 7.46 -6.56
C VAL A 220 -14.83 6.22 -5.66
N THR A 221 -16.05 5.76 -5.41
CA THR A 221 -16.22 4.47 -4.72
C THR A 221 -15.67 3.37 -5.62
N SER A 222 -14.59 2.74 -5.20
CA SER A 222 -13.81 1.81 -6.01
C SER A 222 -13.73 0.42 -5.42
N ARG A 223 -13.31 -0.54 -6.22
CA ARG A 223 -12.99 -1.91 -5.81
C ARG A 223 -11.79 -2.40 -6.59
N PRO A 224 -10.79 -3.00 -5.96
CA PRO A 224 -9.74 -3.71 -6.67
C PRO A 224 -10.28 -5.05 -7.18
N ALA A 225 -9.67 -5.57 -8.27
CA ALA A 225 -9.90 -6.94 -8.69
C ALA A 225 -9.15 -7.94 -7.78
N ALA A 226 -9.55 -9.21 -7.83
CA ALA A 226 -8.77 -10.29 -7.22
C ALA A 226 -7.46 -10.54 -7.96
N GLY A 227 -6.49 -11.13 -7.29
CA GLY A 227 -5.20 -11.45 -7.87
C GLY A 227 -4.03 -10.86 -7.07
N PHE A 228 -2.94 -10.59 -7.75
CA PHE A 228 -1.76 -9.99 -7.14
C PHE A 228 -1.29 -8.76 -7.94
N GLY A 229 -0.71 -7.81 -7.23
CA GLY A 229 -0.21 -6.57 -7.77
C GLY A 229 0.03 -5.53 -6.69
N THR A 230 0.72 -4.47 -7.04
CA THR A 230 0.93 -3.31 -6.17
C THR A 230 0.42 -2.04 -6.83
N CYS A 231 -0.06 -1.09 -6.04
CA CYS A 231 -0.57 0.18 -6.55
C CYS A 231 0.50 0.94 -7.34
N CYS A 232 1.74 0.90 -6.86
CA CYS A 232 2.79 1.83 -7.22
C CYS A 232 4.03 1.15 -7.84
N MET A 233 3.92 -0.10 -8.29
CA MET A 233 4.99 -1.00 -8.72
C MET A 233 5.83 -1.50 -7.53
N ASN A 234 6.50 -2.64 -7.69
CA ASN A 234 7.48 -3.07 -6.72
C ASN A 234 8.62 -2.04 -6.64
N ILE A 235 9.10 -1.75 -5.41
CA ILE A 235 10.08 -0.70 -5.15
C ILE A 235 11.19 -1.19 -4.22
N ASP A 236 12.43 -0.76 -4.50
CA ASP A 236 13.55 -0.75 -3.56
C ASP A 236 13.98 0.69 -3.30
N GLY A 237 14.06 1.08 -2.02
CA GLY A 237 14.68 2.31 -1.56
C GLY A 237 16.14 2.05 -1.16
N VAL A 238 17.08 2.75 -1.78
CA VAL A 238 18.52 2.47 -1.60
C VAL A 238 19.30 3.75 -1.41
N LYS A 239 20.11 3.82 -0.34
CA LYS A 239 21.08 4.89 -0.12
C LYS A 239 22.49 4.44 -0.48
N TYR A 240 23.16 5.26 -1.26
CA TYR A 240 24.56 5.08 -1.63
C TYR A 240 25.40 6.16 -0.96
N THR A 241 26.13 5.77 0.08
CA THR A 241 27.04 6.66 0.80
C THR A 241 28.47 6.46 0.30
N PHE A 242 29.05 7.51 -0.30
CA PHE A 242 30.43 7.49 -0.74
C PHE A 242 31.33 8.16 0.31
N THR A 243 32.40 7.47 0.68
CA THR A 243 33.42 7.97 1.59
C THR A 243 34.75 8.10 0.85
N GLY A 244 35.29 9.32 0.84
CA GLY A 244 36.53 9.67 0.21
C GLY A 244 37.60 10.13 1.22
N ALA A 245 38.41 11.11 0.81
CA ALA A 245 39.41 11.76 1.67
C ALA A 245 39.45 13.26 1.38
N PRO A 246 39.35 14.13 2.40
CA PRO A 246 39.37 15.56 2.20
C PRO A 246 40.81 16.05 1.81
N ALA A 247 40.86 17.14 1.06
CA ALA A 247 42.06 17.86 0.71
C ALA A 247 41.75 19.31 0.38
N HIS A 248 42.75 20.18 0.50
CA HIS A 248 42.61 21.54 -0.02
C HIS A 248 42.56 21.50 -1.56
N GLN A 249 41.72 22.32 -2.16
CA GLN A 249 41.54 22.36 -3.62
C GLN A 249 42.85 22.56 -4.39
N LEU A 250 43.81 23.31 -3.89
CA LEU A 250 45.14 23.50 -4.54
C LEU A 250 46.03 22.26 -4.49
N THR A 251 45.70 21.28 -3.65
CA THR A 251 46.43 20.00 -3.49
C THR A 251 45.45 18.83 -3.59
N ALA A 252 44.46 18.94 -4.48
CA ALA A 252 43.37 17.99 -4.60
C ALA A 252 43.82 16.55 -4.91
N TRP A 253 45.00 16.36 -5.49
CA TRP A 253 45.60 15.04 -5.73
C TRP A 253 45.88 14.22 -4.45
N ASN A 254 45.90 14.88 -3.27
CA ASN A 254 46.01 14.22 -1.98
C ASN A 254 44.67 13.71 -1.46
N GLY A 255 43.55 14.14 -2.05
CA GLY A 255 42.21 13.74 -1.67
C GLY A 255 41.61 12.60 -2.51
N ARG A 256 40.42 12.19 -2.13
CA ARG A 256 39.51 11.28 -2.93
C ARG A 256 38.13 11.89 -2.89
N ASN A 257 37.65 12.33 -4.05
CA ASN A 257 36.46 13.16 -4.14
C ASN A 257 35.18 12.28 -4.18
N ALA A 258 34.44 12.26 -3.09
CA ALA A 258 33.18 11.52 -2.96
C ALA A 258 32.07 12.09 -3.85
N LEU A 259 32.05 13.42 -4.11
CA LEU A 259 31.05 14.03 -5.01
C LEU A 259 31.28 13.57 -6.47
N THR A 260 32.51 13.44 -6.91
CA THR A 260 32.81 12.86 -8.23
C THR A 260 32.28 11.43 -8.31
N ALA A 261 32.38 10.64 -7.23
CA ALA A 261 31.83 9.28 -7.21
C ALA A 261 30.29 9.27 -7.37
N VAL A 262 29.57 10.14 -6.67
CA VAL A 262 28.11 10.27 -6.83
C VAL A 262 27.74 10.68 -8.28
N ILE A 263 28.45 11.64 -8.85
CA ILE A 263 28.22 12.06 -10.26
C ILE A 263 28.48 10.89 -11.21
N HIS A 264 29.51 10.08 -10.98
CA HIS A 264 29.75 8.87 -11.77
C HIS A 264 28.66 7.82 -11.56
N LEU A 265 28.09 7.68 -10.38
CA LEU A 265 26.94 6.80 -10.18
C LEU A 265 25.77 7.19 -11.12
N PHE A 266 25.39 8.47 -11.16
CA PHE A 266 24.32 8.93 -12.07
C PHE A 266 24.68 8.66 -13.54
N ASN A 267 25.90 8.95 -13.97
CA ASN A 267 26.37 8.67 -15.32
C ASN A 267 26.37 7.17 -15.65
N ASN A 268 26.77 6.31 -14.72
CA ASN A 268 26.76 4.86 -14.91
C ASN A 268 25.33 4.32 -15.02
N ILE A 269 24.38 4.87 -14.24
CA ILE A 269 22.96 4.55 -14.35
C ILE A 269 22.44 4.96 -15.74
N ASP A 270 22.79 6.14 -16.23
CA ASP A 270 22.42 6.56 -17.58
C ASP A 270 23.02 5.67 -18.67
N ALA A 271 24.25 5.21 -18.47
CA ALA A 271 24.91 4.29 -19.43
C ALA A 271 24.20 2.93 -19.51
N ILE A 272 23.59 2.42 -18.45
CA ILE A 272 22.86 1.14 -18.48
C ILE A 272 21.40 1.28 -18.93
N ARG A 273 20.84 2.51 -19.08
CA ARG A 273 19.43 2.71 -19.45
C ARG A 273 19.02 2.03 -20.77
N SER A 274 19.93 1.91 -21.72
CA SER A 274 19.66 1.21 -22.99
C SER A 274 19.56 -0.32 -22.83
N ASN A 275 20.01 -0.86 -21.71
CA ASN A 275 20.09 -2.30 -21.44
C ASN A 275 19.09 -2.76 -20.36
N ILE A 276 18.25 -1.85 -19.84
CA ILE A 276 17.20 -2.19 -18.90
C ILE A 276 15.84 -2.19 -19.60
N ARG A 277 14.85 -2.88 -19.01
CA ARG A 277 13.50 -2.97 -19.55
C ARG A 277 12.79 -1.61 -19.51
N PRO A 278 11.92 -1.31 -20.50
CA PRO A 278 11.29 0.01 -20.65
C PRO A 278 10.43 0.44 -19.44
N GLU A 279 9.85 -0.52 -18.74
CA GLU A 279 9.00 -0.28 -17.56
C GLU A 279 9.81 0.11 -16.32
N ALA A 280 11.13 -0.11 -16.33
CA ALA A 280 12.01 0.20 -15.21
C ALA A 280 12.03 1.71 -14.92
N ARG A 281 11.97 2.05 -13.62
CA ARG A 281 12.14 3.42 -13.13
C ARG A 281 13.27 3.44 -12.13
N VAL A 282 14.31 4.21 -12.43
CA VAL A 282 15.44 4.45 -11.54
C VAL A 282 15.59 5.95 -11.41
N GLN A 283 15.25 6.47 -10.25
CA GLN A 283 15.29 7.90 -9.95
C GLN A 283 15.96 8.13 -8.61
N GLY A 284 16.75 9.19 -8.50
CA GLY A 284 17.44 9.52 -7.27
C GLY A 284 17.79 10.98 -7.18
N VAL A 285 18.19 11.38 -5.98
CA VAL A 285 18.66 12.72 -5.65
C VAL A 285 19.97 12.63 -4.88
N ILE A 286 20.79 13.68 -4.94
CA ILE A 286 21.94 13.84 -4.07
C ILE A 286 21.44 14.57 -2.81
N THR A 287 21.42 13.88 -1.68
CA THR A 287 20.99 14.45 -0.40
C THR A 287 22.11 15.16 0.35
N GLU A 288 23.36 14.72 0.14
CA GLU A 288 24.55 15.34 0.68
C GLU A 288 25.64 15.42 -0.41
N GLY A 289 26.06 16.62 -0.77
CA GLY A 289 26.98 16.87 -1.90
C GLY A 289 28.33 17.50 -1.53
N GLY A 290 28.64 17.60 -0.25
CA GLY A 290 29.86 18.29 0.26
C GLY A 290 29.56 19.64 0.88
N ALA A 291 30.57 20.25 1.55
CA ALA A 291 30.39 21.44 2.38
C ALA A 291 30.81 22.76 1.69
N ALA A 292 31.94 22.78 0.96
CA ALA A 292 32.47 23.99 0.33
C ALA A 292 33.33 23.69 -0.89
N PRO A 293 33.37 24.59 -1.91
CA PRO A 293 34.09 24.34 -3.16
C PRO A 293 35.64 24.31 -3.01
N ASN A 294 36.17 24.86 -1.95
CA ASN A 294 37.61 24.87 -1.68
C ASN A 294 38.14 23.66 -0.92
N VAL A 295 37.26 22.70 -0.59
CA VAL A 295 37.59 21.44 0.07
C VAL A 295 37.10 20.28 -0.81
N VAL A 296 37.99 19.30 -1.04
CA VAL A 296 37.59 18.04 -1.72
C VAL A 296 36.55 17.32 -0.84
N PRO A 297 35.32 17.08 -1.34
CA PRO A 297 34.28 16.37 -0.56
C PRO A 297 34.73 14.96 -0.22
N ASP A 298 34.70 14.61 1.06
CA ASP A 298 35.06 13.28 1.57
C ASP A 298 33.83 12.44 1.96
N HIS A 299 32.65 13.05 1.95
CA HIS A 299 31.38 12.37 2.25
C HIS A 299 30.26 12.89 1.32
N THR A 300 29.54 11.97 0.69
CA THR A 300 28.33 12.30 -0.10
C THR A 300 27.33 11.17 -0.02
N VAL A 301 26.05 11.51 -0.13
CA VAL A 301 24.94 10.56 -0.10
C VAL A 301 24.03 10.81 -1.28
N ALA A 302 23.67 9.74 -1.98
CA ALA A 302 22.58 9.74 -2.94
C ALA A 302 21.49 8.75 -2.50
N ASP A 303 20.24 9.14 -2.67
CA ASP A 303 19.05 8.34 -2.32
C ASP A 303 18.27 8.01 -3.59
N PHE A 304 17.94 6.73 -3.80
CA PHE A 304 17.31 6.23 -5.01
C PHE A 304 16.08 5.39 -4.71
N TYR A 305 15.05 5.55 -5.57
CA TYR A 305 13.96 4.61 -5.72
C TYR A 305 14.13 3.85 -7.03
N ILE A 306 14.15 2.52 -6.92
CA ILE A 306 14.26 1.60 -8.05
C ILE A 306 12.94 0.86 -8.14
N ARG A 307 12.25 0.91 -9.28
CA ARG A 307 10.90 0.35 -9.46
C ARG A 307 10.79 -0.51 -10.70
N TYR A 308 10.05 -1.61 -10.57
CA TYR A 308 9.68 -2.47 -11.69
C TYR A 308 8.35 -3.20 -11.40
N PRO A 309 7.56 -3.61 -12.43
CA PRO A 309 6.28 -4.30 -12.24
C PRO A 309 6.34 -5.61 -11.46
N ASP A 310 7.42 -6.38 -11.56
CA ASP A 310 7.62 -7.63 -10.81
C ASP A 310 8.91 -7.63 -9.99
N GLU A 311 8.91 -8.42 -8.92
CA GLU A 311 10.03 -8.49 -7.97
C GLU A 311 11.27 -9.19 -8.53
N VAL A 312 11.12 -10.08 -9.52
CA VAL A 312 12.24 -10.89 -10.05
C VAL A 312 13.19 -10.01 -10.86
N TYR A 313 12.64 -9.22 -11.79
CA TYR A 313 13.48 -8.29 -12.55
C TYR A 313 13.89 -7.09 -11.70
N LEU A 314 13.07 -6.64 -10.75
CA LEU A 314 13.47 -5.59 -9.79
C LEU A 314 14.76 -5.97 -9.07
N ALA A 315 14.88 -7.19 -8.58
CA ALA A 315 16.11 -7.66 -7.93
C ALA A 315 17.35 -7.63 -8.86
N GLN A 316 17.18 -7.96 -10.14
CA GLN A 316 18.24 -7.81 -11.14
C GLN A 316 18.59 -6.35 -11.40
N LEU A 317 17.61 -5.49 -11.52
CA LEU A 317 17.76 -4.06 -11.75
C LEU A 317 18.49 -3.38 -10.56
N SER A 318 18.07 -3.68 -9.34
CA SER A 318 18.72 -3.17 -8.11
C SER A 318 20.18 -3.58 -8.06
N LYS A 319 20.49 -4.84 -8.41
CA LYS A 319 21.89 -5.29 -8.52
C LYS A 319 22.68 -4.51 -9.57
N MET A 320 22.09 -4.20 -10.74
CA MET A 320 22.77 -3.41 -11.78
C MET A 320 23.09 -2.00 -11.28
N VAL A 321 22.19 -1.37 -10.52
CA VAL A 321 22.43 -0.05 -9.91
C VAL A 321 23.50 -0.13 -8.81
N ASP A 322 23.49 -1.17 -8.01
CA ASP A 322 24.55 -1.43 -7.02
C ASP A 322 25.93 -1.58 -7.68
N ASP A 323 26.00 -2.33 -8.79
CA ASP A 323 27.25 -2.51 -9.52
C ASP A 323 27.71 -1.20 -10.17
N ALA A 324 26.79 -0.34 -10.63
CA ALA A 324 27.09 1.01 -11.09
C ALA A 324 27.72 1.87 -9.99
N ALA A 325 27.22 1.75 -8.75
CA ALA A 325 27.77 2.45 -7.58
C ALA A 325 29.19 1.93 -7.20
N ARG A 326 29.38 0.60 -7.23
CA ARG A 326 30.70 -0.01 -6.99
C ARG A 326 31.73 0.42 -8.06
N GLY A 327 31.29 0.47 -9.33
CA GLY A 327 32.11 0.97 -10.44
C GLY A 327 32.51 2.45 -10.26
N ALA A 328 31.58 3.30 -9.81
CA ALA A 328 31.86 4.70 -9.49
C ALA A 328 32.88 4.86 -8.35
N ALA A 329 32.76 4.07 -7.30
CA ALA A 329 33.69 4.07 -6.17
C ALA A 329 35.09 3.63 -6.61
N LEU A 330 35.18 2.57 -7.41
CA LEU A 330 36.46 2.07 -7.95
C LEU A 330 37.16 3.11 -8.81
N ALA A 331 36.43 3.76 -9.73
CA ALA A 331 37.00 4.77 -10.64
C ALA A 331 37.52 6.01 -9.93
N THR A 332 36.97 6.35 -8.77
CA THR A 332 37.33 7.56 -8.01
C THR A 332 38.23 7.28 -6.81
N GLY A 333 38.57 6.01 -6.54
CA GLY A 333 39.34 5.59 -5.37
C GLY A 333 38.62 5.85 -4.05
N THR A 334 37.29 5.92 -4.04
CA THR A 334 36.45 6.08 -2.85
C THR A 334 35.93 4.72 -2.38
N LYS A 335 35.22 4.71 -1.24
CA LYS A 335 34.43 3.54 -0.79
C LYS A 335 32.94 3.85 -0.92
N VAL A 336 32.12 2.85 -1.23
CA VAL A 336 30.66 2.96 -1.21
C VAL A 336 30.07 2.01 -0.15
N THR A 337 29.17 2.55 0.65
CA THR A 337 28.23 1.78 1.49
C THR A 337 26.87 1.81 0.81
N ILE A 338 26.28 0.65 0.64
CA ILE A 338 24.97 0.46 0.02
C ILE A 338 24.00 0.03 1.10
N ASP A 339 22.94 0.80 1.30
CA ASP A 339 21.91 0.56 2.31
C ASP A 339 20.55 0.43 1.62
N HIS A 340 20.05 -0.83 1.50
CA HIS A 340 18.69 -1.13 1.06
C HIS A 340 17.75 -0.95 2.25
N TYR A 341 17.30 0.28 2.48
CA TYR A 341 16.57 0.67 3.68
C TYR A 341 15.05 0.44 3.61
N GLY A 342 14.52 0.10 2.46
CA GLY A 342 13.08 -0.13 2.31
C GLY A 342 12.72 -0.89 1.05
N LYS A 343 11.61 -1.61 1.11
CA LYS A 343 11.09 -2.39 -0.01
C LYS A 343 9.57 -2.47 0.06
N ASP A 344 8.91 -2.39 -1.10
CA ASP A 344 7.51 -2.76 -1.28
C ASP A 344 7.40 -3.83 -2.36
N ARG A 345 6.45 -4.74 -2.22
CA ARG A 345 6.29 -5.90 -3.10
C ARG A 345 4.82 -6.09 -3.48
N ASP A 346 4.55 -7.00 -4.40
CA ASP A 346 3.20 -7.37 -4.78
C ASP A 346 2.41 -7.89 -3.58
N GLY A 347 1.19 -7.37 -3.44
CA GLY A 347 0.22 -7.85 -2.48
C GLY A 347 -0.87 -8.70 -3.13
N ILE A 348 -1.69 -9.35 -2.31
CA ILE A 348 -2.79 -10.21 -2.77
C ILE A 348 -4.12 -9.54 -2.44
N GLY A 349 -4.94 -9.36 -3.48
CA GLY A 349 -6.35 -8.98 -3.39
C GLY A 349 -7.25 -10.22 -3.45
N VAL A 350 -8.22 -10.32 -2.54
CA VAL A 350 -9.17 -11.44 -2.43
C VAL A 350 -10.54 -11.00 -2.93
N GLY A 351 -11.03 -11.58 -4.02
CA GLY A 351 -12.30 -11.19 -4.65
C GLY A 351 -13.50 -11.34 -3.72
N ALA A 352 -13.56 -12.41 -2.95
CA ALA A 352 -14.61 -12.61 -1.95
C ALA A 352 -14.65 -11.51 -0.87
N LEU A 353 -13.53 -10.88 -0.55
CA LEU A 353 -13.50 -9.72 0.35
C LEU A 353 -13.81 -8.43 -0.41
N ASN A 354 -13.13 -8.19 -1.53
CA ASN A 354 -13.26 -6.96 -2.32
C ASN A 354 -14.69 -6.72 -2.82
N GLU A 355 -15.33 -7.75 -3.39
CA GLU A 355 -16.69 -7.66 -3.92
C GLU A 355 -17.74 -7.47 -2.81
N VAL A 356 -17.57 -8.14 -1.67
CA VAL A 356 -18.48 -7.98 -0.53
C VAL A 356 -18.31 -6.61 0.11
N ALA A 357 -17.08 -6.10 0.27
CA ALA A 357 -16.82 -4.75 0.76
C ALA A 357 -17.47 -3.70 -0.16
N PHE A 358 -17.27 -3.83 -1.47
CA PHE A 358 -17.90 -2.95 -2.46
C PHE A 358 -19.44 -3.02 -2.40
N GLY A 359 -20.00 -4.23 -2.25
CA GLY A 359 -21.44 -4.44 -2.05
C GLY A 359 -21.97 -3.71 -0.80
N TYR A 360 -21.21 -3.70 0.31
CA TYR A 360 -21.57 -2.96 1.51
C TYR A 360 -21.43 -1.46 1.34
N MET A 361 -20.35 -0.96 0.73
CA MET A 361 -20.23 0.47 0.44
C MET A 361 -21.42 0.97 -0.38
N LYS A 362 -21.83 0.23 -1.40
CA LYS A 362 -23.07 0.56 -2.17
C LYS A 362 -24.33 0.51 -1.30
N LYS A 363 -24.49 -0.50 -0.46
CA LYS A 363 -25.65 -0.66 0.44
C LYS A 363 -25.80 0.53 1.39
N TYR A 364 -24.70 1.04 1.92
CA TYR A 364 -24.71 2.14 2.89
C TYR A 364 -24.61 3.54 2.26
N GLY A 365 -24.69 3.65 0.94
CA GLY A 365 -24.83 4.94 0.25
C GLY A 365 -23.57 5.44 -0.44
N GLY A 366 -22.62 4.59 -0.73
CA GLY A 366 -21.45 4.94 -1.56
C GLY A 366 -21.86 5.52 -2.90
N THR A 367 -21.36 6.72 -3.21
CA THR A 367 -21.69 7.48 -4.42
C THR A 367 -20.52 7.50 -5.40
N ALA A 368 -20.78 7.95 -6.64
CA ALA A 368 -19.77 8.03 -7.71
C ALA A 368 -19.00 6.70 -7.88
N VAL A 369 -19.71 5.62 -8.06
CA VAL A 369 -19.20 4.25 -8.15
C VAL A 369 -18.41 4.06 -9.45
N ALA A 370 -17.21 3.44 -9.35
CA ALA A 370 -16.46 3.00 -10.52
C ALA A 370 -17.24 1.91 -11.29
N PRO A 371 -17.36 2.01 -12.63
CA PRO A 371 -18.16 1.06 -13.43
C PRO A 371 -17.52 -0.33 -13.48
N GLU A 372 -16.20 -0.40 -13.50
CA GLU A 372 -15.43 -1.64 -13.64
C GLU A 372 -14.50 -1.84 -12.43
N PRO A 373 -14.13 -3.09 -12.12
CA PRO A 373 -13.09 -3.35 -11.13
C PRO A 373 -11.77 -2.68 -11.52
N GLY A 374 -11.05 -2.17 -10.53
CA GLY A 374 -9.68 -1.68 -10.69
C GLY A 374 -8.70 -2.82 -10.99
N LYS A 375 -7.42 -2.49 -11.05
CA LYS A 375 -6.35 -3.50 -11.16
C LYS A 375 -6.28 -4.33 -9.87
N PRO A 376 -5.83 -5.60 -9.94
CA PRO A 376 -5.47 -6.36 -8.75
C PRO A 376 -4.44 -5.61 -7.92
N GLN A 377 -4.66 -5.54 -6.61
CA GLN A 377 -3.71 -4.96 -5.66
C GLN A 377 -3.97 -5.50 -4.26
N GLY A 378 -2.93 -5.48 -3.42
CA GLY A 378 -3.09 -5.70 -1.98
C GLY A 378 -3.95 -4.62 -1.34
N TYR A 379 -4.51 -4.89 -0.18
CA TYR A 379 -5.33 -3.92 0.55
C TYR A 379 -4.49 -2.85 1.28
N GLU A 380 -3.19 -3.04 1.32
CA GLU A 380 -2.20 -2.06 1.80
C GLU A 380 -1.12 -1.87 0.72
N GLU A 381 -0.45 -0.74 0.70
CA GLU A 381 0.36 -0.33 -0.44
C GLU A 381 1.67 -1.11 -0.58
N THR A 382 2.11 -1.77 0.49
CA THR A 382 3.45 -2.39 0.55
C THR A 382 3.50 -3.83 0.08
N GLY A 383 2.35 -4.51 0.02
CA GLY A 383 2.25 -5.93 -0.32
C GLY A 383 2.76 -6.89 0.75
N SER A 384 3.54 -6.42 1.72
CA SER A 384 4.14 -7.29 2.75
C SER A 384 3.11 -8.01 3.59
N VAL A 385 2.08 -7.30 4.04
CA VAL A 385 1.02 -7.84 4.90
C VAL A 385 0.01 -8.61 4.07
N SER A 386 -0.46 -8.02 2.96
CA SER A 386 -1.51 -8.62 2.11
C SER A 386 -1.06 -9.88 1.38
N SER A 387 0.24 -10.10 1.18
CA SER A 387 0.77 -11.36 0.66
C SER A 387 0.73 -12.52 1.68
N ALA A 388 0.61 -12.20 2.98
CA ALA A 388 0.67 -13.17 4.07
C ALA A 388 -0.68 -13.37 4.79
N ILE A 389 -1.50 -12.32 4.89
CA ILE A 389 -2.77 -12.29 5.62
C ILE A 389 -3.86 -11.76 4.68
N PRO A 390 -4.99 -12.45 4.51
CA PRO A 390 -6.08 -11.96 3.68
C PRO A 390 -6.69 -10.68 4.28
N GLY A 391 -7.08 -9.74 3.43
CA GLY A 391 -7.67 -8.51 3.88
C GLY A 391 -8.35 -7.72 2.78
N VAL A 392 -8.90 -6.55 3.13
CA VAL A 392 -9.60 -5.67 2.20
C VAL A 392 -9.47 -4.21 2.60
N GLY A 393 -9.31 -3.35 1.58
CA GLY A 393 -9.40 -1.91 1.70
C GLY A 393 -10.82 -1.42 1.34
N PHE A 394 -11.36 -0.52 2.15
CA PHE A 394 -12.60 0.20 1.87
C PHE A 394 -12.26 1.55 1.25
N SER A 395 -12.94 1.91 0.20
CA SER A 395 -12.68 3.15 -0.55
C SER A 395 -13.99 3.70 -1.12
N ALA A 396 -14.89 4.14 -0.24
CA ALA A 396 -16.02 4.95 -0.64
C ALA A 396 -15.53 6.35 -1.04
N LYS A 397 -16.26 7.01 -1.94
CA LYS A 397 -15.92 8.38 -2.32
C LYS A 397 -15.92 9.31 -1.11
N THR A 398 -14.77 9.94 -0.84
CA THR A 398 -14.56 10.88 0.26
C THR A 398 -14.13 12.27 -0.22
N SER A 399 -13.87 12.44 -1.53
CA SER A 399 -13.42 13.70 -2.10
C SER A 399 -13.91 13.88 -3.53
N ASN A 400 -13.94 15.12 -4.00
CA ASN A 400 -14.08 15.47 -5.40
C ASN A 400 -12.73 15.72 -6.08
N ALA A 401 -11.66 15.83 -5.30
CA ALA A 401 -10.30 16.06 -5.75
C ALA A 401 -9.48 14.78 -5.75
N PRO A 402 -8.41 14.68 -6.52
CA PRO A 402 -7.47 13.58 -6.48
C PRO A 402 -6.63 13.60 -5.20
N ASN A 403 -6.07 12.43 -4.85
CA ASN A 403 -5.12 12.27 -3.75
C ASN A 403 -3.92 13.24 -3.87
N HIS A 404 -3.27 13.55 -2.75
CA HIS A 404 -2.13 14.45 -2.63
C HIS A 404 -2.45 15.91 -2.97
N THR A 405 -3.70 16.35 -2.78
CA THR A 405 -4.12 17.75 -3.00
C THR A 405 -4.66 18.39 -1.73
N TYR A 406 -4.50 19.72 -1.62
CA TYR A 406 -5.10 20.50 -0.52
C TYR A 406 -6.62 20.50 -0.58
N GLU A 407 -7.20 20.33 -1.76
CA GLU A 407 -8.64 20.21 -1.98
C GLU A 407 -9.18 18.91 -1.37
N MET A 408 -8.41 17.80 -1.42
CA MET A 408 -8.78 16.55 -0.75
C MET A 408 -8.81 16.72 0.78
N GLU A 409 -7.84 17.43 1.35
CA GLU A 409 -7.87 17.77 2.79
C GLU A 409 -9.10 18.62 3.15
N GLN A 410 -9.47 19.60 2.32
CA GLN A 410 -10.67 20.42 2.56
C GLN A 410 -11.96 19.58 2.49
N ASP A 411 -12.03 18.63 1.56
CA ASP A 411 -13.16 17.72 1.44
C ASP A 411 -13.30 16.81 2.68
N ALA A 412 -12.20 16.50 3.39
CA ALA A 412 -12.26 15.74 4.64
C ALA A 412 -13.09 16.44 5.72
N LEU A 413 -13.06 17.77 5.77
CA LEU A 413 -13.81 18.60 6.71
C LEU A 413 -15.24 18.92 6.23
N GLY A 414 -15.62 18.41 5.07
CA GLY A 414 -16.88 18.73 4.40
C GLY A 414 -17.85 17.53 4.32
N ALA A 415 -19.04 17.83 3.79
CA ALA A 415 -20.11 16.84 3.69
C ALA A 415 -19.73 15.62 2.83
N VAL A 416 -18.94 15.80 1.77
CA VAL A 416 -18.53 14.70 0.88
C VAL A 416 -17.61 13.72 1.62
N GLY A 417 -16.65 14.24 2.38
CA GLY A 417 -15.76 13.41 3.21
C GLY A 417 -16.54 12.69 4.31
N HIS A 418 -17.28 13.43 5.13
CA HIS A 418 -18.06 12.86 6.23
C HIS A 418 -19.03 11.75 5.76
N GLN A 419 -19.70 11.95 4.61
CA GLN A 419 -20.56 10.91 4.05
C GLN A 419 -19.78 9.64 3.70
N GLY A 420 -18.67 9.77 3.00
CA GLY A 420 -17.82 8.64 2.60
C GLY A 420 -17.23 7.90 3.80
N PHE A 421 -16.75 8.63 4.82
CA PHE A 421 -16.21 8.04 6.04
C PHE A 421 -17.25 7.23 6.82
N VAL A 422 -18.47 7.72 6.91
CA VAL A 422 -19.58 6.97 7.53
C VAL A 422 -19.92 5.70 6.73
N VAL A 423 -19.90 5.78 5.40
CA VAL A 423 -20.11 4.61 4.53
C VAL A 423 -19.04 3.55 4.76
N ASP A 424 -17.76 3.93 4.78
CA ASP A 424 -16.65 3.01 5.01
C ASP A 424 -16.71 2.36 6.41
N ALA A 425 -17.01 3.15 7.45
CA ALA A 425 -17.17 2.62 8.81
C ALA A 425 -18.29 1.58 8.90
N GLN A 426 -19.45 1.85 8.29
CA GLN A 426 -20.58 0.92 8.26
C GLN A 426 -20.26 -0.35 7.45
N ALA A 427 -19.63 -0.18 6.28
CA ALA A 427 -19.27 -1.28 5.39
C ALA A 427 -18.22 -2.20 6.05
N MET A 428 -17.20 -1.63 6.67
CA MET A 428 -16.17 -2.36 7.41
C MET A 428 -16.79 -3.11 8.60
N ALA A 429 -17.64 -2.46 9.39
CA ALA A 429 -18.33 -3.09 10.53
C ALA A 429 -19.21 -4.27 10.09
N ALA A 430 -19.93 -4.12 8.97
CA ALA A 430 -20.76 -5.18 8.41
C ALA A 430 -19.93 -6.38 7.92
N LEU A 431 -18.80 -6.13 7.28
CA LEU A 431 -17.92 -7.20 6.79
C LEU A 431 -17.19 -7.89 7.94
N LEU A 432 -16.75 -7.16 8.96
CA LEU A 432 -16.21 -7.74 10.19
C LEU A 432 -17.24 -8.66 10.88
N PHE A 433 -18.51 -8.25 10.91
CA PHE A 433 -19.60 -9.09 11.42
C PHE A 433 -19.74 -10.39 10.63
N ASP A 434 -19.82 -10.34 9.30
CA ASP A 434 -19.96 -11.54 8.51
C ASP A 434 -18.72 -12.45 8.63
N PHE A 435 -17.52 -11.88 8.64
CA PHE A 435 -16.31 -12.65 8.84
C PHE A 435 -16.27 -13.32 10.23
N ALA A 436 -16.67 -12.59 11.29
CA ALA A 436 -16.73 -13.13 12.63
C ALA A 436 -17.74 -14.26 12.80
N THR A 437 -18.95 -14.12 12.22
CA THR A 437 -20.08 -14.99 12.51
C THR A 437 -20.28 -16.13 11.49
N ARG A 438 -19.65 -16.08 10.31
CA ARG A 438 -19.91 -17.00 9.21
C ARG A 438 -18.70 -17.85 8.83
N ALA A 439 -18.64 -19.06 9.35
CA ALA A 439 -17.57 -20.00 9.03
C ALA A 439 -17.50 -20.39 7.55
N ASP A 440 -18.67 -20.47 6.88
CA ASP A 440 -18.75 -20.72 5.44
C ASP A 440 -18.08 -19.61 4.61
N TYR A 441 -18.27 -18.35 4.99
CA TYR A 441 -17.62 -17.22 4.34
C TYR A 441 -16.10 -17.21 4.58
N ARG A 442 -15.66 -17.42 5.82
CA ARG A 442 -14.21 -17.54 6.11
C ARG A 442 -13.54 -18.63 5.28
N ALA A 443 -14.22 -19.78 5.08
CA ALA A 443 -13.69 -20.87 4.27
C ALA A 443 -13.52 -20.50 2.79
N VAL A 444 -14.43 -19.69 2.23
CA VAL A 444 -14.32 -19.14 0.87
C VAL A 444 -13.10 -18.23 0.77
N VAL A 445 -13.00 -17.24 1.65
CA VAL A 445 -11.89 -16.28 1.69
C VAL A 445 -10.55 -17.00 1.80
N LYS A 446 -10.43 -17.94 2.75
CA LYS A 446 -9.20 -18.70 2.96
C LYS A 446 -8.79 -19.49 1.70
N ARG A 447 -9.73 -20.23 1.10
CA ARG A 447 -9.46 -21.03 -0.10
C ARG A 447 -8.99 -20.15 -1.26
N GLU A 448 -9.66 -19.03 -1.49
CA GLU A 448 -9.30 -18.09 -2.56
C GLU A 448 -7.91 -17.51 -2.32
N PHE A 449 -7.64 -17.00 -1.12
CA PHE A 449 -6.35 -16.44 -0.73
C PHE A 449 -5.20 -17.43 -0.92
N GLU A 450 -5.34 -18.66 -0.41
CA GLU A 450 -4.32 -19.71 -0.53
C GLU A 450 -4.08 -20.09 -2.00
N THR A 451 -5.13 -20.09 -2.82
CA THR A 451 -5.00 -20.37 -4.25
C THR A 451 -4.26 -19.26 -4.99
N ILE A 452 -4.61 -18.00 -4.72
CA ILE A 452 -3.93 -16.85 -5.34
C ILE A 452 -2.46 -16.81 -4.92
N ARG A 453 -2.15 -17.06 -3.65
CA ARG A 453 -0.75 -17.19 -3.17
C ARG A 453 0.04 -18.24 -3.92
N ALA A 454 -0.55 -19.41 -4.14
CA ALA A 454 0.11 -20.49 -4.89
C ALA A 454 0.34 -20.08 -6.35
N LEU A 455 -0.62 -19.40 -6.98
CA LEU A 455 -0.48 -18.86 -8.34
C LEU A 455 0.57 -17.76 -8.44
N HIS A 456 0.68 -16.89 -7.45
CA HIS A 456 1.73 -15.88 -7.38
C HIS A 456 3.13 -16.53 -7.30
N ALA A 457 3.29 -17.55 -6.43
CA ALA A 457 4.54 -18.28 -6.34
C ALA A 457 4.90 -18.99 -7.66
N GLU A 458 3.94 -19.60 -8.35
CA GLU A 458 4.13 -20.20 -9.68
C GLU A 458 4.58 -19.14 -10.70
N TYR A 459 3.95 -17.96 -10.70
CA TYR A 459 4.29 -16.85 -11.58
C TYR A 459 5.73 -16.36 -11.35
N VAL A 460 6.12 -16.16 -10.09
CA VAL A 460 7.48 -15.76 -9.71
C VAL A 460 8.50 -16.79 -10.16
N ASP A 461 8.22 -18.09 -9.99
CA ASP A 461 9.11 -19.16 -10.42
C ASP A 461 9.25 -19.26 -11.94
N ASP A 462 8.19 -18.97 -12.69
CA ASP A 462 8.24 -18.90 -14.15
C ASP A 462 9.02 -17.67 -14.64
N LEU A 463 8.88 -16.53 -13.98
CA LEU A 463 9.70 -15.34 -14.26
C LEU A 463 11.19 -15.59 -14.00
N LYS A 464 11.56 -16.28 -12.94
CA LYS A 464 12.97 -16.65 -12.67
C LYS A 464 13.58 -17.50 -13.77
N LYS A 465 12.79 -18.34 -14.46
CA LYS A 465 13.25 -19.12 -15.62
C LYS A 465 13.37 -18.23 -16.87
N THR A 466 12.56 -17.21 -16.97
CA THR A 466 12.46 -16.31 -18.14
C THR A 466 13.51 -15.20 -18.11
N TYR A 467 13.72 -14.59 -16.94
CA TYR A 467 14.69 -13.50 -16.77
C TYR A 467 16.12 -14.03 -16.61
N VAL A 468 16.68 -14.50 -17.73
CA VAL A 468 18.08 -14.95 -17.74
C VAL A 468 19.01 -13.76 -17.67
N VAL A 469 19.86 -13.71 -16.64
CA VAL A 469 20.93 -12.72 -16.56
C VAL A 469 22.00 -13.07 -17.60
N PRO A 470 22.36 -12.14 -18.51
CA PRO A 470 23.44 -12.37 -19.47
C PRO A 470 24.75 -12.69 -18.75
N LYS A 471 25.38 -13.80 -19.12
CA LYS A 471 26.71 -14.14 -18.58
C LYS A 471 27.76 -13.33 -19.30
N VAL A 472 28.48 -12.51 -18.57
CA VAL A 472 29.69 -11.85 -19.06
C VAL A 472 30.84 -12.85 -18.91
N PRO A 473 31.66 -13.08 -19.92
CA PRO A 473 32.87 -13.89 -19.78
C PRO A 473 33.75 -13.33 -18.65
N GLU A 474 34.25 -14.20 -17.80
CA GLU A 474 35.28 -13.79 -16.83
C GLU A 474 36.54 -13.39 -17.58
N PRO A 475 37.26 -12.33 -17.15
CA PRO A 475 38.46 -11.83 -17.79
C PRO A 475 39.62 -12.83 -17.76
#